data_415da7cb34aa1f200e73fd74ac5c3ecb
#
_entry.id   415da7cb34aa1f200e73fd74ac5c3ecb
#
_cell.length_a   1.000
_cell.length_b   1.000
_cell.length_c   1.000
_cell.angle_alpha   90.00
_cell.angle_beta   90.00
_cell.angle_gamma   90.00
#
_symmetry.space_group_name_H-M   'P 1'
#
loop_
_entity.id
_entity.type
_entity.pdbx_description
1 polymer ?
#
loop_
_entity_poly.entity_id
_entity_poly.type
_entity_poly.pdbx_seq_one_letter_code
_entity_poly.pdbx_strand_id
1 'polypeptide(L)'
;MCSVIYFPKLQRFMDDVVIVGGGIIGASTAYFLSKEGRKVCVFERDPTYKNASFPLSLGGFRRQFFQKENILLGKFAKEFIFQLPDLLKTKKNGKPTVSMVPNGYLLLFGPEHAEEQYKALKNHKICDAGTKNVKAEELKKFFPWINADGLETATFTNSKIEGWIDPHMFHAALKNKAIELGASFEKKDIESINEIKADTIVSAAGCWTKKLLQDIPVVPQKHTVFRVKCPKHIPEMPLTGDLPSGVYWRPEGKEYLAGSPNSKFDAPDLEPEWNDFEELVWPALANRVPAFEELKLTGGWAGYYDCNTLDNNAIVGKHPKMENVYVATGFTGRGLMQAPGVGRGLTELITTGSYQSIDLTCFSVDRVLSEHKRKEPYVL
;
A
#
# COMPACT_ATOMS: atom_id res chain seq x y z
N MET A 1 -22.17 -36.05 44.27
CA MET A 1 -22.03 -35.90 42.81
C MET A 1 -21.11 -34.69 42.58
N CYS A 2 -19.83 -34.94 42.31
CA CYS A 2 -18.88 -33.89 41.97
C CYS A 2 -19.01 -33.59 40.48
N SER A 3 -19.46 -32.37 40.14
CA SER A 3 -19.45 -31.86 38.79
C SER A 3 -18.03 -31.56 38.36
N VAL A 4 -17.51 -32.37 37.45
CA VAL A 4 -16.21 -32.11 36.78
C VAL A 4 -16.41 -30.92 35.85
N ILE A 5 -15.83 -29.80 36.19
CA ILE A 5 -15.76 -28.64 35.31
C ILE A 5 -14.78 -28.97 34.18
N TYR A 6 -15.33 -29.16 32.99
CA TYR A 6 -14.56 -29.44 31.76
C TYR A 6 -13.94 -28.09 31.31
N PHE A 7 -12.65 -27.89 31.59
CA PHE A 7 -11.88 -26.84 30.92
C PHE A 7 -11.57 -27.31 29.51
N PRO A 8 -11.95 -26.56 28.45
CA PRO A 8 -11.51 -26.89 27.10
C PRO A 8 -9.99 -26.85 27.10
N LYS A 9 -9.36 -27.92 26.61
CA LYS A 9 -7.93 -27.97 26.38
C LYS A 9 -7.58 -26.76 25.48
N LEU A 10 -6.84 -25.80 26.03
CA LEU A 10 -6.17 -24.76 25.26
C LEU A 10 -5.29 -25.48 24.21
N GLN A 11 -5.73 -25.44 22.98
CA GLN A 11 -5.00 -25.99 21.85
C GLN A 11 -3.68 -25.23 21.81
N ARG A 12 -2.59 -25.90 22.11
CA ARG A 12 -1.24 -25.37 21.99
C ARG A 12 -1.02 -25.19 20.50
N PHE A 13 -1.14 -23.96 20.00
CA PHE A 13 -0.76 -23.65 18.64
C PHE A 13 0.75 -23.90 18.53
N MET A 14 1.10 -24.93 17.76
CA MET A 14 2.49 -25.27 17.45
C MET A 14 2.97 -24.48 16.20
N ASP A 15 2.41 -23.30 15.98
CA ASP A 15 2.82 -22.45 14.88
C ASP A 15 3.99 -21.60 15.33
N ASP A 16 5.08 -21.66 14.59
CA ASP A 16 6.28 -20.87 14.86
C ASP A 16 5.99 -19.35 14.78
N VAL A 17 5.06 -18.99 13.86
CA VAL A 17 4.72 -17.58 13.60
C VAL A 17 3.20 -17.40 13.51
N VAL A 18 2.66 -16.47 14.27
CA VAL A 18 1.28 -16.00 14.14
C VAL A 18 1.28 -14.59 13.55
N ILE A 19 0.50 -14.39 12.50
CA ILE A 19 0.30 -13.08 11.87
C ILE A 19 -1.12 -12.60 12.18
N VAL A 20 -1.26 -11.40 12.75
CA VAL A 20 -2.55 -10.74 13.00
C VAL A 20 -2.85 -9.77 11.87
N GLY A 21 -3.89 -10.07 11.08
CA GLY A 21 -4.29 -9.35 9.87
C GLY A 21 -3.83 -10.06 8.60
N GLY A 22 -4.80 -10.60 7.86
CA GLY A 22 -4.60 -11.33 6.60
C GLY A 22 -4.67 -10.44 5.36
N GLY A 23 -4.57 -9.12 5.50
CA GLY A 23 -4.49 -8.18 4.39
C GLY A 23 -3.25 -8.38 3.52
N ILE A 24 -2.99 -7.46 2.59
CA ILE A 24 -1.90 -7.61 1.61
C ILE A 24 -0.51 -7.77 2.27
N ILE A 25 -0.26 -7.06 3.38
CA ILE A 25 0.99 -7.14 4.14
C ILE A 25 1.11 -8.51 4.82
N GLY A 26 0.05 -8.94 5.54
CA GLY A 26 0.05 -10.24 6.22
C GLY A 26 0.14 -11.41 5.25
N ALA A 27 -0.58 -11.37 4.12
CA ALA A 27 -0.51 -12.39 3.09
C ALA A 27 0.89 -12.47 2.43
N SER A 28 1.53 -11.32 2.20
CA SER A 28 2.90 -11.28 1.68
C SER A 28 3.91 -11.84 2.69
N THR A 29 3.79 -11.44 3.96
CA THR A 29 4.66 -11.95 5.04
C THR A 29 4.47 -13.46 5.21
N ALA A 30 3.22 -13.94 5.18
CA ALA A 30 2.92 -15.37 5.24
C ALA A 30 3.55 -16.14 4.07
N TYR A 31 3.47 -15.59 2.84
CA TYR A 31 4.10 -16.20 1.67
C TYR A 31 5.61 -16.37 1.86
N PHE A 32 6.32 -15.31 2.23
CA PHE A 32 7.78 -15.37 2.37
C PHE A 32 8.21 -16.27 3.54
N LEU A 33 7.57 -16.18 4.71
CA LEU A 33 7.86 -17.05 5.86
C LEU A 33 7.61 -18.52 5.54
N SER A 34 6.49 -18.86 4.90
CA SER A 34 6.19 -20.25 4.51
C SER A 34 7.14 -20.76 3.44
N LYS A 35 7.65 -19.89 2.56
CA LYS A 35 8.69 -20.23 1.58
C LYS A 35 10.02 -20.60 2.24
N GLU A 36 10.32 -19.98 3.39
CA GLU A 36 11.48 -20.35 4.24
C GLU A 36 11.20 -21.53 5.18
N GLY A 37 10.08 -22.22 4.99
CA GLY A 37 9.73 -23.43 5.75
C GLY A 37 9.18 -23.18 7.17
N ARG A 38 8.84 -21.93 7.52
CA ARG A 38 8.23 -21.61 8.82
C ARG A 38 6.76 -22.04 8.83
N LYS A 39 6.28 -22.51 9.97
CA LYS A 39 4.86 -22.77 10.21
C LYS A 39 4.17 -21.46 10.52
N VAL A 40 3.20 -21.07 9.69
CA VAL A 40 2.54 -19.78 9.77
C VAL A 40 1.03 -19.96 9.92
N CYS A 41 0.46 -19.29 10.93
CA CYS A 41 -0.98 -19.10 11.07
C CYS A 41 -1.32 -17.61 10.94
N VAL A 42 -2.29 -17.29 10.08
CA VAL A 42 -2.79 -15.91 9.89
C VAL A 42 -4.18 -15.81 10.47
N PHE A 43 -4.37 -14.93 11.45
CA PHE A 43 -5.67 -14.60 11.99
C PHE A 43 -6.24 -13.37 11.26
N GLU A 44 -7.42 -13.54 10.67
CA GLU A 44 -8.14 -12.49 9.96
C GLU A 44 -9.57 -12.39 10.49
N ARG A 45 -9.96 -11.21 10.94
CA ARG A 45 -11.31 -10.99 11.50
C ARG A 45 -12.41 -11.07 10.44
N ASP A 46 -12.14 -10.58 9.23
CA ASP A 46 -13.08 -10.59 8.12
C ASP A 46 -12.46 -11.21 6.86
N PRO A 47 -12.62 -12.51 6.64
CA PRO A 47 -12.08 -13.20 5.46
C PRO A 47 -12.65 -12.71 4.12
N THR A 48 -13.69 -11.87 4.12
CA THR A 48 -14.21 -11.22 2.91
C THR A 48 -13.35 -10.02 2.51
N TYR A 49 -12.57 -9.47 3.44
CA TYR A 49 -11.74 -8.27 3.28
C TYR A 49 -12.51 -7.02 2.86
N LYS A 50 -13.83 -6.98 3.07
CA LYS A 50 -14.72 -5.92 2.61
C LYS A 50 -14.25 -4.52 3.00
N ASN A 51 -13.73 -4.37 4.22
CA ASN A 51 -13.28 -3.09 4.78
C ASN A 51 -11.75 -3.01 4.89
N ALA A 52 -11.01 -3.93 4.29
CA ALA A 52 -9.55 -3.85 4.26
C ALA A 52 -9.10 -2.76 3.28
N SER A 53 -7.93 -2.15 3.54
CA SER A 53 -7.42 -1.04 2.72
C SER A 53 -7.08 -1.46 1.29
N PHE A 54 -6.51 -2.66 1.09
CA PHE A 54 -6.00 -3.06 -0.22
C PHE A 54 -7.08 -3.17 -1.31
N PRO A 55 -8.29 -3.74 -1.09
CA PRO A 55 -9.28 -3.89 -2.14
C PRO A 55 -9.94 -2.56 -2.53
N LEU A 56 -9.87 -1.57 -1.64
CA LEU A 56 -10.44 -0.24 -1.84
C LEU A 56 -9.43 0.76 -2.44
N SER A 57 -8.21 0.31 -2.73
CA SER A 57 -7.13 1.13 -3.30
C SER A 57 -7.21 1.19 -4.83
N LEU A 58 -6.52 2.18 -5.43
CA LEU A 58 -6.35 2.25 -6.88
C LEU A 58 -5.38 1.20 -7.45
N GLY A 59 -4.73 0.42 -6.60
CA GLY A 59 -3.82 -0.64 -7.02
C GLY A 59 -2.48 -0.17 -7.57
N GLY A 60 -2.14 1.10 -7.39
CA GLY A 60 -0.93 1.70 -7.97
C GLY A 60 0.37 1.06 -7.46
N PHE A 61 1.37 0.94 -8.36
CA PHE A 61 2.74 0.61 -8.00
C PHE A 61 3.71 1.53 -8.73
N ARG A 62 4.63 2.16 -7.96
CA ARG A 62 5.56 3.17 -8.44
C ARG A 62 6.91 3.09 -7.74
N ARG A 63 7.91 3.81 -8.29
CA ARG A 63 9.26 3.96 -7.73
C ARG A 63 9.60 5.41 -7.43
N GLN A 64 8.72 6.34 -7.77
CA GLN A 64 8.89 7.77 -7.56
C GLN A 64 8.53 8.13 -6.13
N PHE A 65 9.52 8.10 -5.22
CA PHE A 65 9.41 8.44 -3.81
C PHE A 65 10.51 9.40 -3.38
N PHE A 66 10.29 10.08 -2.25
CA PHE A 66 11.31 10.95 -1.67
C PHE A 66 12.42 10.13 -0.99
N GLN A 67 12.05 9.13 -0.18
CA GLN A 67 13.01 8.31 0.57
C GLN A 67 13.58 7.18 -0.30
N LYS A 68 14.90 6.93 -0.17
CA LYS A 68 15.60 5.87 -0.93
C LYS A 68 14.99 4.49 -0.69
N GLU A 69 14.67 4.18 0.55
CA GLU A 69 14.14 2.89 0.94
C GLU A 69 12.77 2.63 0.31
N ASN A 70 11.92 3.66 0.19
CA ASN A 70 10.65 3.57 -0.54
C ASN A 70 10.88 3.32 -2.04
N ILE A 71 11.90 3.94 -2.64
CA ILE A 71 12.31 3.68 -4.03
C ILE A 71 12.75 2.22 -4.19
N LEU A 72 13.57 1.70 -3.28
CA LEU A 72 14.04 0.32 -3.31
C LEU A 72 12.90 -0.68 -3.12
N LEU A 73 11.97 -0.41 -2.20
CA LEU A 73 10.74 -1.21 -2.05
C LEU A 73 9.91 -1.20 -3.33
N GLY A 74 9.74 -0.04 -3.98
CA GLY A 74 9.05 0.08 -5.26
C GLY A 74 9.75 -0.68 -6.40
N LYS A 75 11.09 -0.66 -6.44
CA LYS A 75 11.87 -1.47 -7.40
C LYS A 75 11.65 -2.95 -7.19
N PHE A 76 11.75 -3.41 -5.95
CA PHE A 76 11.51 -4.82 -5.62
C PHE A 76 10.06 -5.23 -5.96
N ALA A 77 9.09 -4.39 -5.64
CA ALA A 77 7.69 -4.64 -5.97
C ALA A 77 7.48 -4.80 -7.48
N LYS A 78 8.08 -3.92 -8.29
CA LYS A 78 8.03 -4.03 -9.76
C LYS A 78 8.58 -5.38 -10.22
N GLU A 79 9.77 -5.78 -9.77
CA GLU A 79 10.36 -7.06 -10.15
C GLU A 79 9.46 -8.24 -9.74
N PHE A 80 8.92 -8.20 -8.53
CA PHE A 80 8.02 -9.21 -8.00
C PHE A 80 6.71 -9.30 -8.81
N ILE A 81 6.06 -8.16 -9.08
CA ILE A 81 4.79 -8.08 -9.82
C ILE A 81 4.96 -8.64 -11.25
N PHE A 82 6.05 -8.31 -11.94
CA PHE A 82 6.29 -8.79 -13.29
C PHE A 82 6.63 -10.29 -13.35
N GLN A 83 7.18 -10.86 -12.28
CA GLN A 83 7.47 -12.28 -12.16
C GLN A 83 6.35 -13.07 -11.41
N LEU A 84 5.29 -12.38 -10.98
CA LEU A 84 4.21 -12.95 -10.16
C LEU A 84 3.63 -14.25 -10.74
N PRO A 85 3.35 -14.40 -12.05
CA PRO A 85 2.80 -15.63 -12.59
C PRO A 85 3.68 -16.87 -12.33
N ASP A 86 4.99 -16.70 -12.30
CA ASP A 86 5.93 -17.79 -12.01
C ASP A 86 6.19 -17.97 -10.51
N LEU A 87 6.36 -16.88 -9.77
CA LEU A 87 6.61 -16.89 -8.34
C LEU A 87 5.42 -17.46 -7.53
N LEU A 88 4.20 -17.13 -7.93
CA LEU A 88 2.97 -17.50 -7.22
C LEU A 88 2.18 -18.63 -7.91
N LYS A 89 2.79 -19.34 -8.87
CA LYS A 89 2.23 -20.55 -9.46
C LYS A 89 1.94 -21.59 -8.38
N THR A 90 0.72 -22.16 -8.41
CA THR A 90 0.32 -23.24 -7.52
C THR A 90 0.08 -24.54 -8.29
N LYS A 91 0.22 -25.69 -7.61
CA LYS A 91 -0.09 -27.00 -8.20
C LYS A 91 -1.57 -27.10 -8.56
N LYS A 92 -2.45 -26.54 -7.73
CA LYS A 92 -3.90 -26.61 -7.90
C LYS A 92 -4.40 -25.72 -9.03
N ASN A 93 -3.92 -24.46 -9.11
CA ASN A 93 -4.52 -23.43 -9.96
C ASN A 93 -3.60 -23.00 -11.13
N GLY A 94 -2.37 -23.54 -11.22
CA GLY A 94 -1.40 -23.11 -12.23
C GLY A 94 -0.84 -21.71 -11.95
N LYS A 95 -0.47 -21.00 -13.00
CA LYS A 95 -0.01 -19.60 -12.95
C LYS A 95 -1.20 -18.68 -12.69
N PRO A 96 -1.16 -17.81 -11.67
CA PRO A 96 -2.24 -16.87 -11.45
C PRO A 96 -2.29 -15.83 -12.59
N THR A 97 -3.50 -15.53 -13.05
CA THR A 97 -3.76 -14.37 -13.90
C THR A 97 -4.09 -13.20 -13.00
N VAL A 98 -3.29 -12.15 -13.05
CA VAL A 98 -3.54 -10.92 -12.30
C VAL A 98 -3.59 -9.77 -13.29
N SER A 99 -4.70 -9.05 -13.32
CA SER A 99 -4.84 -7.88 -14.19
C SER A 99 -3.84 -6.80 -13.78
N MET A 100 -3.04 -6.35 -14.74
CA MET A 100 -2.02 -5.32 -14.55
C MET A 100 -1.96 -4.39 -15.76
N VAL A 101 -1.89 -3.11 -15.53
CA VAL A 101 -1.78 -2.08 -16.57
C VAL A 101 -0.52 -1.25 -16.33
N PRO A 102 0.59 -1.51 -17.05
CA PRO A 102 1.87 -0.85 -16.81
C PRO A 102 1.99 0.45 -17.64
N ASN A 103 1.05 1.37 -17.50
CA ASN A 103 1.02 2.64 -18.25
C ASN A 103 1.87 3.76 -17.64
N GLY A 104 2.62 3.47 -16.56
CA GLY A 104 3.48 4.43 -15.90
C GLY A 104 2.76 5.25 -14.81
N TYR A 105 3.54 6.13 -14.21
CA TYR A 105 3.11 7.16 -13.26
C TYR A 105 3.58 8.53 -13.72
N LEU A 106 2.73 9.54 -13.53
CA LEU A 106 3.03 10.94 -13.77
C LEU A 106 2.76 11.72 -12.48
N LEU A 107 3.77 12.38 -11.94
CA LEU A 107 3.62 13.28 -10.79
C LEU A 107 3.86 14.71 -11.24
N LEU A 108 2.92 15.59 -10.91
CA LEU A 108 2.92 17.01 -11.28
C LEU A 108 3.26 17.85 -10.05
N PHE A 109 4.16 18.79 -10.19
CA PHE A 109 4.68 19.61 -9.09
C PHE A 109 4.51 21.08 -9.38
N GLY A 110 3.94 21.81 -8.41
CA GLY A 110 3.94 23.27 -8.39
C GLY A 110 5.26 23.83 -7.86
N PRO A 111 5.46 25.16 -7.93
CA PRO A 111 6.66 25.84 -7.42
C PRO A 111 6.95 25.54 -5.95
N GLU A 112 5.92 25.35 -5.13
CA GLU A 112 6.01 25.05 -3.69
C GLU A 112 6.67 23.70 -3.40
N HIS A 113 6.70 22.78 -4.38
CA HIS A 113 7.29 21.45 -4.24
C HIS A 113 8.73 21.36 -4.76
N ALA A 114 9.27 22.44 -5.35
CA ALA A 114 10.53 22.42 -6.12
C ALA A 114 11.73 21.94 -5.30
N GLU A 115 11.86 22.39 -4.04
CA GLU A 115 12.98 22.00 -3.18
C GLU A 115 12.94 20.52 -2.80
N GLU A 116 11.75 20.02 -2.40
CA GLU A 116 11.57 18.60 -2.04
C GLU A 116 11.80 17.73 -3.27
N GLN A 117 11.28 18.11 -4.42
CA GLN A 117 11.47 17.37 -5.67
C GLN A 117 12.94 17.31 -6.08
N TYR A 118 13.68 18.42 -5.98
CA TYR A 118 15.11 18.42 -6.28
C TYR A 118 15.90 17.42 -5.40
N LYS A 119 15.55 17.34 -4.12
CA LYS A 119 16.12 16.33 -3.20
C LYS A 119 15.73 14.92 -3.59
N ALA A 120 14.46 14.69 -3.96
CA ALA A 120 13.97 13.39 -4.42
C ALA A 120 14.68 12.91 -5.70
N LEU A 121 14.91 13.79 -6.67
CA LEU A 121 15.59 13.46 -7.92
C LEU A 121 17.03 12.95 -7.71
N LYS A 122 17.73 13.45 -6.69
CA LYS A 122 19.05 12.91 -6.30
C LYS A 122 18.92 11.45 -5.86
N ASN A 123 17.91 11.14 -5.04
CA ASN A 123 17.65 9.79 -4.60
C ASN A 123 17.18 8.88 -5.76
N HIS A 124 16.36 9.40 -6.68
CA HIS A 124 15.96 8.69 -7.89
C HIS A 124 17.17 8.29 -8.73
N LYS A 125 18.14 9.19 -8.90
CA LYS A 125 19.38 8.90 -9.62
C LYS A 125 20.23 7.86 -8.91
N ILE A 126 20.43 7.99 -7.58
CA ILE A 126 21.23 7.06 -6.77
C ILE A 126 20.60 5.65 -6.81
N CYS A 127 19.28 5.54 -6.74
CA CYS A 127 18.58 4.26 -6.72
C CYS A 127 18.24 3.74 -8.12
N ASP A 128 18.62 4.42 -9.17
CA ASP A 128 18.24 4.07 -10.56
C ASP A 128 16.71 3.84 -10.68
N ALA A 129 15.93 4.85 -10.30
CA ALA A 129 14.47 4.77 -10.35
C ALA A 129 13.90 4.81 -11.77
N GLY A 130 14.69 5.18 -12.78
CA GLY A 130 14.27 5.31 -14.18
C GLY A 130 13.32 6.49 -14.41
N THR A 131 13.32 7.46 -13.50
CA THR A 131 12.45 8.64 -13.55
C THR A 131 13.00 9.67 -14.55
N LYS A 132 12.14 10.20 -15.39
CA LYS A 132 12.38 11.40 -16.18
C LYS A 132 11.80 12.60 -15.46
N ASN A 133 12.54 13.70 -15.46
CA ASN A 133 12.07 15.00 -14.98
C ASN A 133 12.01 15.98 -16.16
N VAL A 134 10.90 16.70 -16.29
CA VAL A 134 10.69 17.67 -17.35
C VAL A 134 10.11 18.97 -16.77
N LYS A 135 10.42 20.08 -17.38
CA LYS A 135 9.79 21.36 -17.06
C LYS A 135 8.34 21.39 -17.54
N ALA A 136 7.50 22.18 -16.89
CA ALA A 136 6.10 22.33 -17.26
C ALA A 136 5.88 22.69 -18.74
N GLU A 137 6.71 23.59 -19.30
CA GLU A 137 6.67 24.01 -20.71
C GLU A 137 6.90 22.87 -21.72
N GLU A 138 7.58 21.81 -21.30
CA GLU A 138 7.87 20.66 -22.15
C GLU A 138 6.84 19.52 -22.00
N LEU A 139 6.00 19.59 -20.97
CA LEU A 139 5.12 18.50 -20.57
C LEU A 139 4.14 18.08 -21.68
N LYS A 140 3.61 19.05 -22.44
CA LYS A 140 2.71 18.80 -23.58
C LYS A 140 3.34 17.98 -24.72
N LYS A 141 4.68 17.93 -24.83
CA LYS A 141 5.36 17.08 -25.81
C LYS A 141 5.19 15.60 -25.49
N PHE A 142 5.03 15.25 -24.21
CA PHE A 142 4.87 13.87 -23.71
C PHE A 142 3.41 13.53 -23.45
N PHE A 143 2.64 14.52 -22.97
CA PHE A 143 1.23 14.38 -22.57
C PHE A 143 0.40 15.50 -23.18
N PRO A 144 0.00 15.41 -24.49
CA PRO A 144 -0.68 16.50 -25.19
C PRO A 144 -2.04 16.91 -24.59
N TRP A 145 -2.63 16.02 -23.79
CA TRP A 145 -3.92 16.20 -23.14
C TRP A 145 -3.88 17.04 -21.84
N ILE A 146 -2.66 17.36 -21.34
CA ILE A 146 -2.51 18.02 -20.04
C ILE A 146 -2.45 19.55 -20.15
N ASN A 147 -3.07 20.24 -19.21
CA ASN A 147 -2.81 21.65 -18.95
C ASN A 147 -1.69 21.77 -17.91
N ALA A 148 -0.62 22.46 -18.28
CA ALA A 148 0.57 22.63 -17.44
C ALA A 148 0.58 23.94 -16.66
N ASP A 149 -0.47 24.76 -16.73
CA ASP A 149 -0.54 26.06 -16.05
C ASP A 149 -0.41 25.90 -14.53
N GLY A 150 0.43 26.74 -13.91
CA GLY A 150 0.72 26.70 -12.49
C GLY A 150 1.65 25.55 -12.05
N LEU A 151 2.17 24.75 -12.97
CA LEU A 151 3.19 23.75 -12.68
C LEU A 151 4.60 24.31 -12.86
N GLU A 152 5.54 23.80 -12.08
CA GLU A 152 6.98 24.03 -12.25
C GLU A 152 7.61 22.90 -13.07
N THR A 153 7.37 21.65 -12.63
CA THR A 153 7.95 20.47 -13.24
C THR A 153 7.00 19.27 -13.16
N ALA A 154 7.36 18.20 -13.86
CA ALA A 154 6.73 16.90 -13.71
C ALA A 154 7.78 15.78 -13.73
N THR A 155 7.48 14.67 -13.02
CA THR A 155 8.25 13.44 -13.12
C THR A 155 7.39 12.31 -13.63
N PHE A 156 7.96 11.46 -14.47
CA PHE A 156 7.29 10.26 -14.97
C PHE A 156 8.29 9.17 -15.28
N THR A 157 7.79 7.95 -15.37
CA THR A 157 8.56 6.80 -15.85
C THR A 157 8.02 6.35 -17.21
N ASN A 158 8.84 5.63 -17.95
CA ASN A 158 8.36 4.97 -19.16
C ASN A 158 7.28 3.93 -18.79
N SER A 159 6.36 3.67 -19.72
CA SER A 159 5.47 2.51 -19.67
C SER A 159 6.27 1.22 -19.39
N LYS A 160 5.65 0.23 -18.75
CA LYS A 160 6.24 -1.06 -18.33
C LYS A 160 7.12 -1.04 -17.08
N ILE A 161 7.19 0.07 -16.37
CA ILE A 161 7.97 0.16 -15.12
C ILE A 161 7.06 0.39 -13.91
N GLU A 162 6.03 1.18 -14.09
CA GLU A 162 5.04 1.58 -13.10
C GLU A 162 3.63 1.48 -13.68
N GLY A 163 2.62 1.53 -12.83
CA GLY A 163 1.23 1.44 -13.25
C GLY A 163 0.34 1.01 -12.11
N TRP A 164 -0.62 0.15 -12.40
CA TRP A 164 -1.52 -0.42 -11.38
C TRP A 164 -1.81 -1.89 -11.65
N ILE A 165 -2.21 -2.58 -10.58
CA ILE A 165 -2.52 -4.01 -10.56
C ILE A 165 -3.85 -4.20 -9.84
N ASP A 166 -4.62 -5.23 -10.21
CA ASP A 166 -5.82 -5.58 -9.47
C ASP A 166 -5.47 -6.05 -8.05
N PRO A 167 -5.91 -5.32 -7.00
CA PRO A 167 -5.53 -5.62 -5.62
C PRO A 167 -6.08 -6.94 -5.10
N HIS A 168 -7.31 -7.32 -5.51
CA HIS A 168 -7.94 -8.56 -5.09
C HIS A 168 -7.22 -9.77 -5.68
N MET A 169 -6.95 -9.74 -6.99
CA MET A 169 -6.25 -10.82 -7.67
C MET A 169 -4.83 -10.98 -7.14
N PHE A 170 -4.13 -9.88 -6.87
CA PHE A 170 -2.79 -9.91 -6.30
C PHE A 170 -2.76 -10.51 -4.89
N HIS A 171 -3.65 -10.04 -4.01
CA HIS A 171 -3.79 -10.62 -2.67
C HIS A 171 -4.13 -12.10 -2.71
N ALA A 172 -5.11 -12.50 -3.54
CA ALA A 172 -5.51 -13.90 -3.68
C ALA A 172 -4.35 -14.79 -4.16
N ALA A 173 -3.53 -14.30 -5.09
CA ALA A 173 -2.36 -15.02 -5.56
C ALA A 173 -1.33 -15.26 -4.43
N LEU A 174 -1.02 -14.23 -3.64
CA LEU A 174 -0.13 -14.34 -2.47
C LEU A 174 -0.69 -15.31 -1.44
N LYS A 175 -1.94 -15.15 -1.04
CA LYS A 175 -2.62 -16.02 -0.07
C LYS A 175 -2.65 -17.47 -0.51
N ASN A 176 -3.07 -17.73 -1.77
CA ASN A 176 -3.14 -19.11 -2.29
C ASN A 176 -1.77 -19.79 -2.32
N LYS A 177 -0.72 -19.02 -2.67
CA LYS A 177 0.64 -19.57 -2.65
C LYS A 177 1.15 -19.79 -1.23
N ALA A 178 0.87 -18.91 -0.29
CA ALA A 178 1.19 -19.12 1.12
C ALA A 178 0.52 -20.38 1.68
N ILE A 179 -0.77 -20.59 1.37
CA ILE A 179 -1.50 -21.80 1.76
C ILE A 179 -0.88 -23.06 1.15
N GLU A 180 -0.52 -23.04 -0.13
CA GLU A 180 0.16 -24.18 -0.76
C GLU A 180 1.49 -24.51 -0.08
N LEU A 181 2.19 -23.49 0.43
CA LEU A 181 3.45 -23.64 1.15
C LEU A 181 3.26 -24.03 2.63
N GLY A 182 2.02 -24.18 3.10
CA GLY A 182 1.69 -24.68 4.44
C GLY A 182 1.16 -23.64 5.43
N ALA A 183 0.94 -22.37 5.01
CA ALA A 183 0.28 -21.39 5.88
C ALA A 183 -1.20 -21.73 6.09
N SER A 184 -1.71 -21.46 7.29
CA SER A 184 -3.16 -21.47 7.59
C SER A 184 -3.69 -20.03 7.64
N PHE A 185 -4.96 -19.86 7.24
CA PHE A 185 -5.69 -18.58 7.38
C PHE A 185 -6.98 -18.88 8.13
N GLU A 186 -7.11 -18.35 9.32
CA GLU A 186 -8.22 -18.62 10.22
C GLU A 186 -9.04 -17.36 10.48
N LYS A 187 -10.38 -17.49 10.48
CA LYS A 187 -11.26 -16.41 10.89
C LYS A 187 -11.18 -16.26 12.40
N LYS A 188 -10.50 -15.21 12.85
CA LYS A 188 -10.37 -14.88 14.26
C LYS A 188 -10.14 -13.38 14.43
N ASP A 189 -10.92 -12.75 15.28
CA ASP A 189 -10.67 -11.37 15.72
C ASP A 189 -9.78 -11.42 16.96
N ILE A 190 -8.70 -10.66 16.96
CA ILE A 190 -7.74 -10.54 18.05
C ILE A 190 -7.93 -9.17 18.68
N GLU A 191 -8.30 -9.18 19.95
CA GLU A 191 -8.51 -7.94 20.72
C GLU A 191 -7.25 -7.50 21.46
N SER A 192 -6.38 -8.45 21.80
CA SER A 192 -5.11 -8.18 22.48
C SER A 192 -4.00 -9.09 21.97
N ILE A 193 -2.82 -8.51 21.78
CA ILE A 193 -1.62 -9.27 21.39
C ILE A 193 -1.24 -10.33 22.43
N ASN A 194 -1.62 -10.11 23.71
CA ASN A 194 -1.33 -11.02 24.82
C ASN A 194 -2.16 -12.32 24.80
N GLU A 195 -3.22 -12.39 23.98
CA GLU A 195 -4.01 -13.62 23.77
C GLU A 195 -3.26 -14.65 22.94
N ILE A 196 -2.19 -14.25 22.25
CA ILE A 196 -1.49 -15.07 21.29
C ILE A 196 -0.32 -15.79 21.98
N LYS A 197 -0.30 -17.09 21.84
CA LYS A 197 0.81 -17.93 22.30
C LYS A 197 1.54 -18.47 21.08
N ALA A 198 2.60 -17.80 20.66
CA ALA A 198 3.47 -18.16 19.55
C ALA A 198 4.90 -17.73 19.84
N ASP A 199 5.88 -18.38 19.20
CA ASP A 199 7.28 -17.99 19.30
C ASP A 199 7.53 -16.64 18.67
N THR A 200 6.79 -16.32 17.61
CA THR A 200 6.85 -15.02 16.90
C THR A 200 5.44 -14.55 16.56
N ILE A 201 5.18 -13.28 16.78
CA ILE A 201 3.92 -12.62 16.46
C ILE A 201 4.21 -11.47 15.50
N VAL A 202 3.48 -11.38 14.40
CA VAL A 202 3.55 -10.24 13.48
C VAL A 202 2.23 -9.48 13.49
N SER A 203 2.24 -8.24 13.91
CA SER A 203 1.08 -7.34 13.78
C SER A 203 1.09 -6.70 12.38
N ALA A 204 0.17 -7.15 11.52
CA ALA A 204 -0.10 -6.62 10.18
C ALA A 204 -1.55 -6.15 10.05
N ALA A 205 -2.10 -5.59 11.16
CA ALA A 205 -3.51 -5.24 11.30
C ALA A 205 -3.90 -3.91 10.64
N GLY A 206 -3.00 -3.30 9.84
CA GLY A 206 -3.23 -2.04 9.12
C GLY A 206 -3.66 -0.92 10.07
N CYS A 207 -4.66 -0.15 9.71
CA CYS A 207 -5.16 0.97 10.52
C CYS A 207 -5.73 0.57 11.90
N TRP A 208 -5.90 -0.72 12.15
CA TRP A 208 -6.37 -1.25 13.45
C TRP A 208 -5.23 -1.60 14.41
N THR A 209 -3.97 -1.43 14.01
CA THR A 209 -2.79 -1.77 14.81
C THR A 209 -2.79 -1.11 16.20
N LYS A 210 -3.26 0.14 16.30
CA LYS A 210 -3.34 0.87 17.57
C LYS A 210 -4.24 0.17 18.62
N LYS A 211 -5.21 -0.65 18.21
CA LYS A 211 -6.04 -1.43 19.14
C LYS A 211 -5.23 -2.54 19.82
N LEU A 212 -4.24 -3.09 19.10
CA LEU A 212 -3.39 -4.18 19.57
C LEU A 212 -2.13 -3.66 20.28
N LEU A 213 -1.57 -2.56 19.78
CA LEU A 213 -0.31 -1.95 20.21
C LEU A 213 -0.56 -0.44 20.34
N GLN A 214 -0.90 0.01 21.54
CA GLN A 214 -1.37 1.38 21.82
C GLN A 214 -0.29 2.45 21.61
N ASP A 215 0.98 2.06 21.70
CA ASP A 215 2.14 2.95 21.50
C ASP A 215 2.52 3.14 20.01
N ILE A 216 1.85 2.48 19.09
CA ILE A 216 2.06 2.66 17.65
C ILE A 216 1.13 3.77 17.12
N PRO A 217 1.65 4.90 16.57
CA PRO A 217 0.88 6.07 16.19
C PRO A 217 0.23 5.90 14.80
N VAL A 218 -0.58 4.86 14.65
CA VAL A 218 -1.31 4.59 13.41
C VAL A 218 -2.80 4.75 13.65
N VAL A 219 -3.44 5.53 12.78
CA VAL A 219 -4.87 5.80 12.85
C VAL A 219 -5.52 5.56 11.48
N PRO A 220 -6.81 5.17 11.44
CA PRO A 220 -7.57 5.11 10.20
C PRO A 220 -7.77 6.51 9.65
N GLN A 221 -7.40 6.70 8.38
CA GLN A 221 -7.63 7.93 7.64
C GLN A 221 -8.48 7.59 6.41
N LYS A 222 -9.73 8.06 6.40
CA LYS A 222 -10.69 7.81 5.31
C LYS A 222 -10.35 8.66 4.10
N HIS A 223 -10.27 8.01 2.94
CA HIS A 223 -10.14 8.64 1.63
C HIS A 223 -11.28 8.19 0.72
N THR A 224 -11.80 9.13 -0.08
CA THR A 224 -12.84 8.84 -1.08
C THR A 224 -12.23 8.69 -2.47
N VAL A 225 -12.71 7.68 -3.20
CA VAL A 225 -12.41 7.46 -4.62
C VAL A 225 -13.71 7.57 -5.40
N PHE A 226 -13.69 8.40 -6.44
CA PHE A 226 -14.80 8.58 -7.37
C PHE A 226 -14.57 7.80 -8.66
N ARG A 227 -15.64 7.23 -9.19
CA ARG A 227 -15.69 6.65 -10.52
C ARG A 227 -16.41 7.62 -11.46
N VAL A 228 -15.75 7.98 -12.53
CA VAL A 228 -16.23 9.02 -13.45
C VAL A 228 -16.11 8.57 -14.90
N LYS A 229 -16.99 9.07 -15.74
CA LYS A 229 -17.00 8.79 -17.18
C LYS A 229 -16.77 10.07 -17.96
N CYS A 230 -15.84 10.02 -18.93
CA CYS A 230 -15.61 11.08 -19.90
C CYS A 230 -16.08 10.65 -21.28
N PRO A 231 -16.80 11.51 -22.05
CA PRO A 231 -17.14 11.22 -23.43
C PRO A 231 -15.92 11.05 -24.34
N LYS A 232 -14.85 11.80 -24.06
CA LYS A 232 -13.56 11.72 -24.77
C LYS A 232 -12.64 10.74 -24.05
N HIS A 233 -12.36 9.61 -24.65
CA HIS A 233 -11.39 8.68 -24.11
C HIS A 233 -9.95 9.15 -24.44
N ILE A 234 -9.09 9.21 -23.42
CA ILE A 234 -7.66 9.49 -23.55
C ILE A 234 -6.92 8.17 -23.37
N PRO A 235 -6.40 7.57 -24.46
CA PRO A 235 -5.70 6.29 -24.37
C PRO A 235 -4.35 6.44 -23.67
N GLU A 236 -3.89 5.34 -23.07
CA GLU A 236 -2.53 5.22 -22.48
C GLU A 236 -2.17 6.25 -21.41
N MET A 237 -3.19 6.86 -20.76
CA MET A 237 -2.97 7.78 -19.67
C MET A 237 -2.28 7.05 -18.49
N PRO A 238 -1.17 7.58 -17.94
CA PRO A 238 -0.57 7.04 -16.72
C PRO A 238 -1.45 7.30 -15.50
N LEU A 239 -1.21 6.60 -14.38
CA LEU A 239 -1.71 7.06 -13.11
C LEU A 239 -1.06 8.40 -12.79
N THR A 240 -1.88 9.42 -12.67
CA THR A 240 -1.41 10.80 -12.53
C THR A 240 -1.75 11.33 -11.15
N GLY A 241 -0.80 11.96 -10.49
CA GLY A 241 -0.96 12.68 -9.24
C GLY A 241 -0.61 14.15 -9.42
N ASP A 242 -1.57 15.02 -9.14
CA ASP A 242 -1.41 16.47 -9.14
C ASP A 242 -1.13 16.95 -7.72
N LEU A 243 0.13 17.09 -7.35
CA LEU A 243 0.51 17.45 -5.98
C LEU A 243 -0.04 18.81 -5.53
N PRO A 244 -0.11 19.84 -6.41
CA PRO A 244 -0.73 21.11 -6.03
C PRO A 244 -2.18 21.01 -5.56
N SER A 245 -2.99 20.17 -6.21
CA SER A 245 -4.40 19.96 -5.80
C SER A 245 -4.57 18.77 -4.84
N GLY A 246 -3.59 17.85 -4.78
CA GLY A 246 -3.69 16.58 -4.07
C GLY A 246 -4.62 15.55 -4.74
N VAL A 247 -5.19 15.87 -5.90
CA VAL A 247 -6.05 14.95 -6.67
C VAL A 247 -5.19 13.99 -7.49
N TYR A 248 -5.58 12.74 -7.53
CA TYR A 248 -4.92 11.73 -8.36
C TYR A 248 -5.96 10.91 -9.13
N TRP A 249 -5.60 10.43 -10.32
CA TRP A 249 -6.52 9.69 -11.18
C TRP A 249 -5.82 8.71 -12.08
N ARG A 250 -6.60 7.73 -12.57
CA ARG A 250 -6.16 6.76 -13.60
C ARG A 250 -7.34 6.27 -14.44
N PRO A 251 -7.09 5.77 -15.65
CA PRO A 251 -8.11 5.05 -16.41
C PRO A 251 -8.55 3.75 -15.73
N GLU A 252 -9.82 3.40 -15.91
CA GLU A 252 -10.41 2.11 -15.54
C GLU A 252 -11.34 1.64 -16.65
N GLY A 253 -10.81 0.89 -17.61
CA GLY A 253 -11.55 0.53 -18.82
C GLY A 253 -11.99 1.75 -19.63
N LYS A 254 -13.32 2.03 -19.68
CA LYS A 254 -13.90 3.19 -20.34
C LYS A 254 -14.19 4.36 -19.38
N GLU A 255 -13.88 4.20 -18.11
CA GLU A 255 -14.09 5.18 -17.05
C GLU A 255 -12.74 5.63 -16.48
N TYR A 256 -12.79 6.49 -15.48
CA TYR A 256 -11.62 6.90 -14.69
C TYR A 256 -11.95 6.77 -13.21
N LEU A 257 -10.93 6.49 -12.43
CA LEU A 257 -10.96 6.58 -10.98
C LEU A 257 -10.19 7.82 -10.55
N ALA A 258 -10.75 8.59 -9.62
CA ALA A 258 -10.13 9.79 -9.09
C ALA A 258 -10.21 9.81 -7.56
N GLY A 259 -9.09 10.08 -6.88
CA GLY A 259 -9.05 10.19 -5.43
C GLY A 259 -9.20 11.63 -4.97
N SER A 260 -9.96 11.83 -3.87
CA SER A 260 -10.09 13.13 -3.20
C SER A 260 -8.84 13.47 -2.40
N PRO A 261 -8.39 14.74 -2.42
CA PRO A 261 -7.34 15.22 -1.53
C PRO A 261 -7.84 15.32 -0.07
N ASN A 262 -9.15 15.40 0.12
CA ASN A 262 -9.76 15.49 1.43
C ASN A 262 -9.72 14.12 2.13
N SER A 263 -9.39 14.14 3.41
CA SER A 263 -9.31 12.93 4.22
C SER A 263 -9.79 13.19 5.64
N LYS A 264 -10.39 12.17 6.25
CA LYS A 264 -10.90 12.28 7.63
C LYS A 264 -10.25 11.23 8.52
N PHE A 265 -9.66 11.68 9.61
CA PHE A 265 -9.13 10.79 10.64
C PHE A 265 -10.26 10.23 11.51
N ASP A 266 -10.08 8.97 11.93
CA ASP A 266 -10.99 8.26 12.83
C ASP A 266 -12.48 8.32 12.40
N ALA A 267 -12.73 8.42 11.09
CA ALA A 267 -14.08 8.38 10.56
C ALA A 267 -14.78 7.06 10.92
N PRO A 268 -16.03 7.09 11.39
CA PRO A 268 -16.73 5.91 11.92
C PRO A 268 -17.17 4.93 10.84
N ASP A 269 -17.22 5.37 9.58
CA ASP A 269 -17.75 4.63 8.44
C ASP A 269 -16.92 4.83 7.18
N LEU A 270 -17.27 4.07 6.13
CA LEU A 270 -16.70 4.16 4.79
C LEU A 270 -17.69 4.76 3.78
N GLU A 271 -18.61 5.64 4.24
CA GLU A 271 -19.44 6.41 3.33
C GLU A 271 -18.59 7.45 2.59
N PRO A 272 -18.65 7.53 1.25
CA PRO A 272 -17.94 8.53 0.47
C PRO A 272 -18.34 9.96 0.81
N GLU A 273 -17.37 10.88 0.73
CA GLU A 273 -17.61 12.32 0.85
C GLU A 273 -18.08 12.87 -0.52
N TRP A 274 -19.35 12.66 -0.86
CA TRP A 274 -19.87 12.94 -2.20
C TRP A 274 -19.69 14.40 -2.66
N ASN A 275 -19.77 15.37 -1.74
CA ASN A 275 -19.59 16.78 -2.05
C ASN A 275 -18.17 17.11 -2.53
N ASP A 276 -17.17 16.33 -2.12
CA ASP A 276 -15.79 16.53 -2.55
C ASP A 276 -15.63 16.43 -4.07
N PHE A 277 -16.53 15.68 -4.73
CA PHE A 277 -16.47 15.57 -6.18
C PHE A 277 -16.66 16.92 -6.87
N GLU A 278 -17.72 17.63 -6.53
CA GLU A 278 -18.04 18.92 -7.16
C GLU A 278 -17.17 20.07 -6.63
N GLU A 279 -16.81 20.03 -5.35
CA GLU A 279 -16.09 21.09 -4.69
C GLU A 279 -14.57 21.05 -4.95
N LEU A 280 -13.98 19.85 -5.05
CA LEU A 280 -12.53 19.67 -5.08
C LEU A 280 -12.05 18.89 -6.30
N VAL A 281 -12.64 17.70 -6.55
CA VAL A 281 -12.05 16.73 -7.49
C VAL A 281 -12.33 17.10 -8.94
N TRP A 282 -13.57 17.39 -9.30
CA TRP A 282 -13.91 17.76 -10.65
C TRP A 282 -13.26 19.07 -11.11
N PRO A 283 -13.24 20.15 -10.33
CA PRO A 283 -12.52 21.38 -10.73
C PRO A 283 -11.02 21.14 -10.97
N ALA A 284 -10.35 20.36 -10.11
CA ALA A 284 -8.95 20.04 -10.27
C ALA A 284 -8.70 19.19 -11.53
N LEU A 285 -9.53 18.18 -11.78
CA LEU A 285 -9.45 17.34 -12.97
C LEU A 285 -9.69 18.14 -14.26
N ALA A 286 -10.73 18.97 -14.31
CA ALA A 286 -11.08 19.80 -15.48
C ALA A 286 -9.97 20.82 -15.77
N ASN A 287 -9.41 21.47 -14.73
CA ASN A 287 -8.29 22.37 -14.88
C ASN A 287 -7.06 21.66 -15.48
N ARG A 288 -6.76 20.44 -15.04
CA ARG A 288 -5.56 19.71 -15.45
C ARG A 288 -5.72 18.96 -16.77
N VAL A 289 -6.92 18.51 -17.08
CA VAL A 289 -7.29 17.80 -18.31
C VAL A 289 -8.53 18.46 -18.90
N PRO A 290 -8.43 19.39 -19.87
CA PRO A 290 -9.58 20.14 -20.38
C PRO A 290 -10.74 19.26 -20.89
N ALA A 291 -10.43 18.05 -21.40
CA ALA A 291 -11.46 17.08 -21.80
C ALA A 291 -12.34 16.59 -20.61
N PHE A 292 -11.90 16.78 -19.38
CA PHE A 292 -12.58 16.36 -18.16
C PHE A 292 -13.63 17.39 -17.67
N GLU A 293 -13.82 18.51 -18.35
CA GLU A 293 -14.97 19.40 -18.10
C GLU A 293 -16.30 18.68 -18.28
N GLU A 294 -16.35 17.66 -19.16
CA GLU A 294 -17.57 16.87 -19.46
C GLU A 294 -17.69 15.61 -18.60
N LEU A 295 -16.94 15.47 -17.49
CA LEU A 295 -17.01 14.29 -16.62
C LEU A 295 -18.42 14.13 -16.01
N LYS A 296 -18.84 12.86 -15.92
CA LYS A 296 -20.06 12.47 -15.19
C LYS A 296 -19.66 11.52 -14.07
N LEU A 297 -20.09 11.83 -12.86
CA LEU A 297 -19.98 10.94 -11.71
C LEU A 297 -20.85 9.69 -11.96
N THR A 298 -20.24 8.49 -11.85
CA THR A 298 -20.93 7.20 -12.02
C THR A 298 -20.96 6.37 -10.75
N GLY A 299 -20.21 6.77 -9.72
CA GLY A 299 -20.18 6.12 -8.41
C GLY A 299 -18.91 6.48 -7.64
N GLY A 300 -18.69 5.76 -6.56
CA GLY A 300 -17.51 5.95 -5.72
C GLY A 300 -17.54 5.03 -4.52
N TRP A 301 -16.48 5.04 -3.76
CA TRP A 301 -16.34 4.33 -2.50
C TRP A 301 -15.31 5.05 -1.62
N ALA A 302 -15.27 4.69 -0.35
CA ALA A 302 -14.20 5.14 0.55
C ALA A 302 -13.41 3.96 1.09
N GLY A 303 -12.17 4.23 1.51
CA GLY A 303 -11.28 3.26 2.14
C GLY A 303 -10.43 3.91 3.20
N TYR A 304 -9.89 3.10 4.12
CA TYR A 304 -8.97 3.60 5.12
C TYR A 304 -7.52 3.43 4.67
N TYR A 305 -6.74 4.50 4.80
CA TYR A 305 -5.29 4.39 4.94
C TYR A 305 -4.93 4.06 6.39
N ASP A 306 -3.89 3.29 6.58
CA ASP A 306 -3.22 3.09 7.86
C ASP A 306 -2.22 4.23 8.07
N CYS A 307 -2.73 5.41 8.45
CA CYS A 307 -1.93 6.62 8.52
C CYS A 307 -0.98 6.59 9.72
N ASN A 308 0.34 6.63 9.45
CA ASN A 308 1.33 6.94 10.48
C ASN A 308 1.37 8.44 10.70
N THR A 309 0.84 8.89 11.83
CA THR A 309 0.69 10.32 12.16
C THR A 309 2.02 11.02 12.48
N LEU A 310 3.11 10.28 12.68
CA LEU A 310 4.41 10.87 12.94
C LEU A 310 5.02 11.49 11.67
N ASP A 311 5.02 10.75 10.55
CA ASP A 311 5.78 11.15 9.36
C ASP A 311 5.28 10.55 8.04
N ASN A 312 4.11 9.95 8.02
CA ASN A 312 3.52 9.29 6.84
C ASN A 312 4.36 8.13 6.28
N ASN A 313 5.28 7.55 7.05
CA ASN A 313 6.13 6.47 6.56
C ASN A 313 5.87 5.15 7.30
N ALA A 314 6.16 4.05 6.64
CA ALA A 314 5.94 2.71 7.18
C ALA A 314 6.62 2.50 8.54
N ILE A 315 6.02 1.65 9.36
CA ILE A 315 6.54 1.17 10.64
C ILE A 315 6.76 -0.34 10.48
N VAL A 316 8.03 -0.76 10.40
CA VAL A 316 8.40 -2.15 10.11
C VAL A 316 9.56 -2.59 10.99
N GLY A 317 9.41 -3.70 11.69
CA GLY A 317 10.49 -4.28 12.47
C GLY A 317 10.06 -4.88 13.80
N LYS A 318 11.04 -5.27 14.60
CA LYS A 318 10.83 -5.83 15.94
C LYS A 318 10.37 -4.74 16.90
N HIS A 319 9.38 -5.05 17.76
CA HIS A 319 8.94 -4.14 18.83
C HIS A 319 10.00 -4.12 19.94
N PRO A 320 10.53 -2.94 20.36
CA PRO A 320 11.66 -2.89 21.28
C PRO A 320 11.32 -3.35 22.71
N LYS A 321 10.03 -3.26 23.12
CA LYS A 321 9.58 -3.65 24.46
C LYS A 321 8.92 -5.03 24.51
N MET A 322 8.76 -5.71 23.37
CA MET A 322 8.07 -7.01 23.27
C MET A 322 8.95 -7.97 22.46
N GLU A 323 9.54 -8.94 23.14
CA GLU A 323 10.64 -9.77 22.59
C GLU A 323 10.28 -10.56 21.34
N ASN A 324 9.02 -11.02 21.23
CA ASN A 324 8.55 -11.87 20.15
C ASN A 324 7.60 -11.17 19.18
N VAL A 325 7.41 -9.84 19.31
CA VAL A 325 6.47 -9.08 18.50
C VAL A 325 7.18 -8.28 17.42
N TYR A 326 6.69 -8.42 16.19
CA TYR A 326 7.08 -7.64 15.02
C TYR A 326 5.87 -6.86 14.50
N VAL A 327 6.14 -5.71 13.88
CA VAL A 327 5.11 -4.79 13.39
C VAL A 327 5.33 -4.51 11.92
N ALA A 328 4.25 -4.45 11.15
CA ALA A 328 4.24 -3.97 9.77
C ALA A 328 2.94 -3.22 9.48
N THR A 329 2.98 -1.91 9.59
CA THR A 329 1.81 -1.02 9.50
C THR A 329 2.22 0.41 9.13
N GLY A 330 1.27 1.33 9.07
CA GLY A 330 1.54 2.76 8.89
C GLY A 330 2.03 3.12 7.48
N PHE A 331 1.60 2.38 6.47
CA PHE A 331 2.04 2.57 5.09
C PHE A 331 1.46 3.82 4.43
N THR A 332 0.44 4.41 5.00
CA THR A 332 -0.19 5.65 4.54
C THR A 332 -0.47 5.62 3.04
N GLY A 333 -1.30 4.63 2.61
CA GLY A 333 -1.72 4.42 1.22
C GLY A 333 -0.75 3.63 0.33
N ARG A 334 0.46 3.27 0.78
CA ARG A 334 1.48 2.59 -0.04
C ARG A 334 1.61 1.09 0.23
N GLY A 335 0.81 0.54 1.13
CA GLY A 335 0.95 -0.85 1.59
C GLY A 335 0.92 -1.88 0.47
N LEU A 336 0.04 -1.73 -0.53
CA LEU A 336 -0.08 -2.69 -1.62
C LEU A 336 1.24 -2.85 -2.38
N MET A 337 1.83 -1.74 -2.82
CA MET A 337 3.08 -1.78 -3.59
C MET A 337 4.31 -2.11 -2.74
N GLN A 338 4.27 -1.87 -1.44
CA GLN A 338 5.40 -2.17 -0.55
C GLN A 338 5.35 -3.60 0.02
N ALA A 339 4.18 -4.26 -0.04
CA ALA A 339 3.96 -5.57 0.56
C ALA A 339 5.01 -6.64 0.19
N PRO A 340 5.43 -6.81 -1.08
CA PRO A 340 6.43 -7.82 -1.40
C PRO A 340 7.78 -7.58 -0.71
N GLY A 341 8.29 -6.34 -0.74
CA GLY A 341 9.57 -5.99 -0.14
C GLY A 341 9.54 -6.04 1.39
N VAL A 342 8.43 -5.59 1.99
CA VAL A 342 8.23 -5.64 3.45
C VAL A 342 8.08 -7.07 3.93
N GLY A 343 7.26 -7.90 3.26
CA GLY A 343 7.08 -9.30 3.62
C GLY A 343 8.40 -10.07 3.57
N ARG A 344 9.23 -9.81 2.55
CA ARG A 344 10.58 -10.38 2.46
C ARG A 344 11.50 -9.87 3.57
N GLY A 345 11.58 -8.56 3.78
CA GLY A 345 12.43 -7.97 4.81
C GLY A 345 12.09 -8.44 6.22
N LEU A 346 10.78 -8.51 6.57
CA LEU A 346 10.36 -9.09 7.85
C LEU A 346 10.74 -10.57 7.98
N THR A 347 10.59 -11.33 6.91
CA THR A 347 11.02 -12.74 6.92
C THR A 347 12.52 -12.85 7.18
N GLU A 348 13.34 -12.06 6.51
CA GLU A 348 14.79 -12.01 6.74
C GLU A 348 15.10 -11.65 8.20
N LEU A 349 14.48 -10.61 8.73
CA LEU A 349 14.68 -10.17 10.12
C LEU A 349 14.26 -11.25 11.13
N ILE A 350 13.16 -11.95 10.90
CA ILE A 350 12.66 -13.01 11.79
C ILE A 350 13.55 -14.26 11.72
N THR A 351 14.04 -14.62 10.55
CA THR A 351 14.79 -15.87 10.36
C THR A 351 16.27 -15.76 10.58
N THR A 352 16.87 -14.61 10.30
CA THR A 352 18.33 -14.39 10.36
C THR A 352 18.77 -13.30 11.37
N GLY A 353 17.80 -12.57 11.94
CA GLY A 353 18.08 -11.48 12.88
C GLY A 353 18.45 -10.14 12.21
N SER A 354 18.51 -10.06 10.86
CA SER A 354 18.88 -8.83 10.13
C SER A 354 18.29 -8.80 8.73
N TYR A 355 18.14 -7.59 8.18
CA TYR A 355 17.75 -7.40 6.79
C TYR A 355 18.90 -7.81 5.86
N GLN A 356 18.62 -8.54 4.78
CA GLN A 356 19.61 -9.04 3.84
C GLN A 356 19.48 -8.39 2.46
N SER A 357 18.26 -8.14 2.00
CA SER A 357 17.99 -7.66 0.64
C SER A 357 17.76 -6.15 0.57
N ILE A 358 16.93 -5.61 1.44
CA ILE A 358 16.64 -4.18 1.57
C ILE A 358 16.71 -3.83 3.05
N ASP A 359 17.60 -2.92 3.41
CA ASP A 359 17.68 -2.43 4.78
C ASP A 359 16.45 -1.57 5.12
N LEU A 360 15.58 -2.09 5.99
CA LEU A 360 14.38 -1.42 6.47
C LEU A 360 14.56 -0.85 7.89
N THR A 361 15.77 -0.80 8.41
CA THR A 361 16.07 -0.27 9.77
C THR A 361 15.53 1.14 9.94
N CYS A 362 15.53 1.94 8.88
CA CYS A 362 14.97 3.29 8.90
C CYS A 362 13.46 3.37 9.16
N PHE A 363 12.74 2.25 9.02
CA PHE A 363 11.30 2.13 9.34
C PHE A 363 11.06 1.46 10.70
N SER A 364 12.08 1.28 11.53
CA SER A 364 11.98 0.58 12.80
C SER A 364 10.90 1.13 13.73
N VAL A 365 10.35 0.26 14.57
CA VAL A 365 9.41 0.64 15.63
C VAL A 365 10.09 1.58 16.63
N ASP A 366 11.36 1.33 16.95
CA ASP A 366 12.16 2.15 17.86
C ASP A 366 12.23 3.62 17.40
N ARG A 367 12.43 3.85 16.09
CA ARG A 367 12.37 5.18 15.47
C ARG A 367 11.10 5.95 15.86
N VAL A 368 9.97 5.26 15.80
CA VAL A 368 8.67 5.88 16.04
C VAL A 368 8.48 6.18 17.52
N LEU A 369 8.88 5.26 18.39
CA LEU A 369 8.78 5.44 19.84
C LEU A 369 9.75 6.53 20.36
N SER A 370 10.83 6.79 19.65
CA SER A 370 11.77 7.89 19.92
C SER A 370 11.46 9.17 19.14
N GLU A 371 10.33 9.23 18.45
CA GLU A 371 9.87 10.38 17.66
C GLU A 371 10.83 10.86 16.56
N HIS A 372 11.68 9.96 16.07
CA HIS A 372 12.61 10.26 14.99
C HIS A 372 11.91 10.25 13.64
N LYS A 373 11.61 11.44 13.10
CA LYS A 373 10.84 11.62 11.86
C LYS A 373 11.63 11.33 10.60
N ARG A 374 11.01 10.61 9.67
CA ARG A 374 11.51 10.39 8.29
C ARG A 374 10.35 10.60 7.31
N LYS A 375 9.98 11.87 7.09
CA LYS A 375 8.81 12.23 6.30
C LYS A 375 8.90 11.72 4.86
N GLU A 376 7.83 11.08 4.37
CA GLU A 376 7.58 10.84 2.95
C GLU A 376 6.51 11.84 2.47
N PRO A 377 6.89 12.89 1.73
CA PRO A 377 5.95 13.95 1.35
C PRO A 377 5.02 13.54 0.20
N TYR A 378 5.38 12.54 -0.60
CA TYR A 378 4.61 12.15 -1.78
C TYR A 378 3.51 11.12 -1.42
N VAL A 379 2.56 11.56 -0.61
CA VAL A 379 1.33 10.83 -0.28
C VAL A 379 0.20 11.37 -1.17
N LEU A 380 -0.46 10.48 -1.88
CA LEU A 380 -1.59 10.77 -2.78
C LEU A 380 -2.75 9.84 -2.41
#